data_a04fd7725e147d841e48517cef2d5c22
#
_entry.id   a04fd7725e147d841e48517cef2d5c22
#
_cell.length_a   1.000
_cell.length_b   1.000
_cell.length_c   1.000
_cell.angle_alpha   90.00
_cell.angle_beta   90.00
_cell.angle_gamma   90.00
#
_symmetry.space_group_name_H-M   'P 1'
#
loop_
_entity.id
_entity.type
_entity.pdbx_description
1 polymer ?
#
loop_
_entity_poly.entity_id
_entity_poly.type
_entity_poly.pdbx_seq_one_letter_code
_entity_poly.pdbx_strand_id
1 'polypeptide(L)'
;MYSIKQAQLLMGALPMADVTIYYINIRSFGKGFDEFYQQAKGMGVNFVKGKIGKISEQGNGNLTLRYEDINEGIVKEADHDMVILSVGVLPNQDASDFFGQDELQLDPYNFIHQTDVLASPALTSIKGVFVA
;
A
#
# COMPACT_ATOMS: atom_id res chain seq x y z
N MET A 1 2.66 -3.18 -3.53
CA MET A 1 3.92 -3.94 -3.33
C MET A 1 4.34 -4.03 -1.86
N TYR A 2 4.28 -2.95 -1.10
CA TYR A 2 4.67 -2.93 0.33
C TYR A 2 3.89 -3.96 1.16
N SER A 3 2.56 -3.99 1.06
CA SER A 3 1.70 -4.97 1.75
C SER A 3 2.01 -6.42 1.37
N ILE A 4 2.38 -6.68 0.11
CA ILE A 4 2.80 -8.01 -0.35
C ILE A 4 4.09 -8.45 0.37
N LYS A 5 5.05 -7.52 0.53
CA LYS A 5 6.27 -7.79 1.28
C LYS A 5 6.00 -8.12 2.75
N GLN A 6 5.12 -7.35 3.39
CA GLN A 6 4.72 -7.61 4.78
C GLN A 6 4.02 -8.97 4.91
N ALA A 7 3.12 -9.32 3.99
CA ALA A 7 2.46 -10.63 3.97
C ALA A 7 3.46 -11.79 3.85
N GLN A 8 4.45 -11.67 2.96
CA GLN A 8 5.50 -12.70 2.82
C GLN A 8 6.34 -12.85 4.11
N LEU A 9 6.70 -11.73 4.75
CA LEU A 9 7.44 -11.75 6.02
C LEU A 9 6.61 -12.41 7.12
N LEU A 10 5.32 -12.11 7.18
CA LEU A 10 4.39 -12.70 8.15
C LEU A 10 4.25 -14.21 7.93
N MET A 11 4.05 -14.66 6.68
CA MET A 11 4.00 -16.08 6.34
C MET A 11 5.29 -16.82 6.68
N GLY A 12 6.45 -16.15 6.56
CA GLY A 12 7.74 -16.72 6.96
C GLY A 12 7.89 -16.85 8.49
N ALA A 13 7.38 -15.89 9.25
CA ALA A 13 7.45 -15.89 10.71
C ALA A 13 6.35 -16.76 11.36
N LEU A 14 5.18 -16.81 10.76
CA LEU A 14 3.99 -17.54 11.22
C LEU A 14 3.44 -18.44 10.10
N PRO A 15 4.03 -19.62 9.87
CA PRO A 15 3.64 -20.49 8.75
C PRO A 15 2.19 -21.00 8.79
N MET A 16 1.53 -20.91 9.94
CA MET A 16 0.13 -21.32 10.12
C MET A 16 -0.85 -20.14 9.98
N ALA A 17 -0.37 -18.92 9.72
CA ALA A 17 -1.24 -17.78 9.52
C ALA A 17 -1.99 -17.86 8.19
N ASP A 18 -3.28 -17.52 8.20
CA ASP A 18 -4.07 -17.32 6.99
C ASP A 18 -4.06 -15.82 6.64
N VAL A 19 -3.29 -15.45 5.64
CA VAL A 19 -3.09 -14.06 5.25
C VAL A 19 -3.84 -13.75 3.96
N THR A 20 -4.78 -12.80 4.03
CA THR A 20 -5.55 -12.35 2.88
C THR A 20 -5.27 -10.87 2.58
N ILE A 21 -4.95 -10.54 1.34
CA ILE A 21 -4.83 -9.17 0.84
C ILE A 21 -6.07 -8.83 0.02
N TYR A 22 -6.87 -7.89 0.51
CA TYR A 22 -7.97 -7.29 -0.24
C TYR A 22 -7.45 -6.11 -1.05
N TYR A 23 -7.71 -6.07 -2.34
CA TYR A 23 -7.18 -5.04 -3.22
C TYR A 23 -8.15 -4.64 -4.33
N ILE A 24 -8.09 -3.41 -4.78
CA ILE A 24 -8.79 -2.95 -5.98
C ILE A 24 -7.91 -3.15 -7.20
N ASN A 25 -6.64 -2.78 -7.09
CA ASN A 25 -5.66 -2.92 -8.18
C ASN A 25 -4.26 -3.17 -7.60
N ILE A 26 -3.53 -4.12 -8.18
CA ILE A 26 -2.11 -4.37 -7.89
C ILE A 26 -1.31 -3.87 -9.08
N ARG A 27 -0.43 -2.90 -8.79
CA ARG A 27 0.48 -2.33 -9.79
C ARG A 27 1.87 -2.92 -9.58
N SER A 28 2.10 -4.09 -10.19
CA SER A 28 3.37 -4.83 -10.13
C SER A 28 4.21 -4.61 -11.40
N PHE A 29 4.23 -3.38 -11.89
CA PHE A 29 5.04 -3.02 -13.04
C PHE A 29 6.49 -2.74 -12.62
N GLY A 30 7.43 -3.14 -13.45
CA GLY A 30 8.85 -3.07 -13.20
C GLY A 30 9.50 -4.44 -13.14
N LYS A 31 10.81 -4.49 -13.29
CA LYS A 31 11.57 -5.73 -13.35
C LYS A 31 11.48 -6.50 -12.03
N GLY A 32 11.00 -7.72 -12.08
CA GLY A 32 10.91 -8.63 -10.93
C GLY A 32 9.68 -8.44 -10.03
N PHE A 33 8.81 -7.43 -10.27
CA PHE A 33 7.68 -7.19 -9.38
C PHE A 33 6.50 -8.14 -9.62
N ASP A 34 6.32 -8.62 -10.84
CA ASP A 34 5.30 -9.64 -11.11
C ASP A 34 5.72 -10.99 -10.50
N GLU A 35 6.97 -11.38 -10.66
CA GLU A 35 7.52 -12.59 -10.04
C GLU A 35 7.40 -12.54 -8.51
N PHE A 36 7.64 -11.36 -7.91
CA PHE A 36 7.46 -11.16 -6.48
C PHE A 36 6.01 -11.34 -6.03
N TYR A 37 5.05 -10.88 -6.82
CA TYR A 37 3.63 -11.09 -6.58
C TYR A 37 3.23 -12.57 -6.72
N GLN A 38 3.72 -13.24 -7.76
CA GLN A 38 3.49 -14.68 -7.97
C GLN A 38 4.12 -15.51 -6.84
N GLN A 39 5.29 -15.12 -6.35
CA GLN A 39 5.93 -15.77 -5.21
C GLN A 39 5.05 -15.68 -3.95
N ALA A 40 4.46 -14.52 -3.66
CA ALA A 40 3.56 -14.38 -2.52
C ALA A 40 2.35 -15.31 -2.61
N LYS A 41 1.78 -15.48 -3.81
CA LYS A 41 0.72 -16.47 -4.06
C LYS A 41 1.21 -17.90 -3.81
N GLY A 42 2.40 -18.22 -4.30
CA GLY A 42 3.02 -19.54 -4.09
C GLY A 42 3.31 -19.84 -2.62
N MET A 43 3.52 -18.82 -1.79
CA MET A 43 3.66 -18.95 -0.33
C MET A 43 2.33 -19.15 0.41
N GLY A 44 1.19 -19.07 -0.29
CA GLY A 44 -0.13 -19.25 0.32
C GLY A 44 -0.84 -17.96 0.74
N VAL A 45 -0.33 -16.78 0.35
CA VAL A 45 -1.06 -15.51 0.57
C VAL A 45 -2.28 -15.47 -0.34
N ASN A 46 -3.47 -15.28 0.25
CA ASN A 46 -4.73 -15.12 -0.47
C ASN A 46 -4.86 -13.71 -1.03
N PHE A 47 -5.35 -13.59 -2.25
CA PHE A 47 -5.57 -12.31 -2.92
C PHE A 47 -7.02 -12.18 -3.36
N VAL A 48 -7.76 -11.27 -2.74
CA VAL A 48 -9.16 -11.00 -3.05
C VAL A 48 -9.29 -9.65 -3.73
N LYS A 49 -9.70 -9.64 -4.99
CA LYS A 49 -10.00 -8.40 -5.69
C LYS A 49 -11.34 -7.86 -5.21
N GLY A 50 -11.29 -6.96 -4.25
CA GLY A 50 -12.48 -6.49 -3.55
C GLY A 50 -12.34 -5.07 -3.02
N LYS A 51 -13.46 -4.39 -2.93
CA LYS A 51 -13.56 -3.05 -2.34
C LYS A 51 -14.15 -3.14 -0.94
N ILE A 52 -13.36 -2.81 0.08
CA ILE A 52 -13.83 -2.80 1.47
C ILE A 52 -14.82 -1.65 1.66
N GLY A 53 -16.01 -1.98 2.13
CA GLY A 53 -17.06 -1.01 2.46
C GLY A 53 -17.16 -0.71 3.95
N LYS A 54 -16.90 -1.72 4.80
CA LYS A 54 -17.00 -1.58 6.26
C LYS A 54 -16.13 -2.59 6.98
N ILE A 55 -15.57 -2.18 8.12
CA ILE A 55 -14.94 -3.03 9.11
C ILE A 55 -15.69 -2.84 10.42
N SER A 56 -16.11 -3.91 11.06
CA SER A 56 -16.85 -3.88 12.34
C SER A 56 -16.20 -4.83 13.32
N GLU A 57 -16.03 -4.37 14.55
CA GLU A 57 -15.59 -5.22 15.66
C GLU A 57 -16.74 -6.08 16.16
N GLN A 58 -16.47 -7.35 16.41
CA GLN A 58 -17.39 -8.29 17.05
C GLN A 58 -17.18 -8.30 18.57
N GLY A 59 -18.18 -8.78 19.31
CA GLY A 59 -18.11 -8.84 20.78
C GLY A 59 -17.02 -9.78 21.33
N ASN A 60 -16.42 -10.62 20.50
CA ASN A 60 -15.28 -11.51 20.83
C ASN A 60 -13.91 -10.93 20.50
N GLY A 61 -13.84 -9.69 19.99
CA GLY A 61 -12.62 -9.03 19.56
C GLY A 61 -12.20 -9.31 18.11
N ASN A 62 -12.89 -10.19 17.39
CA ASN A 62 -12.67 -10.39 15.97
C ASN A 62 -13.24 -9.24 15.15
N LEU A 63 -12.81 -9.13 13.90
CA LEU A 63 -13.18 -8.08 12.97
C LEU A 63 -13.91 -8.68 11.76
N THR A 64 -15.12 -8.20 11.49
CA THR A 64 -15.86 -8.55 10.27
C THR A 64 -15.60 -7.52 9.19
N LEU A 65 -15.07 -7.94 8.06
CA LEU A 65 -14.94 -7.15 6.84
C LEU A 65 -16.15 -7.38 5.95
N ARG A 66 -16.83 -6.29 5.58
CA ARG A 66 -17.83 -6.30 4.51
C ARG A 66 -17.22 -5.69 3.26
N TYR A 67 -17.20 -6.45 2.17
CA TYR A 67 -16.55 -6.04 0.92
C TYR A 67 -17.37 -6.46 -0.29
N GLU A 68 -17.21 -5.72 -1.38
CA GLU A 68 -17.68 -6.11 -2.69
C GLU A 68 -16.60 -6.95 -3.38
N ASP A 69 -16.92 -8.18 -3.73
CA ASP A 69 -16.07 -9.00 -4.59
C ASP A 69 -16.24 -8.50 -6.03
N ILE A 70 -15.18 -7.87 -6.57
CA ILE A 70 -15.24 -7.23 -7.89
C ILE A 70 -15.38 -8.28 -9.01
N ASN A 71 -14.85 -9.49 -8.82
CA ASN A 71 -14.93 -10.54 -9.84
C ASN A 71 -16.33 -11.15 -9.93
N GLU A 72 -17.01 -11.28 -8.79
CA GLU A 72 -18.34 -11.87 -8.71
C GLU A 72 -19.48 -10.83 -8.73
N GLY A 73 -19.17 -9.57 -8.44
CA GLY A 73 -20.13 -8.47 -8.38
C GLY A 73 -21.11 -8.56 -7.20
N ILE A 74 -20.74 -9.25 -6.13
CA ILE A 74 -21.56 -9.43 -4.93
C ILE A 74 -20.88 -8.94 -3.67
N VAL A 75 -21.69 -8.57 -2.67
CA VAL A 75 -21.20 -8.20 -1.35
C VAL A 75 -21.01 -9.45 -0.51
N LYS A 76 -19.83 -9.57 0.09
CA LYS A 76 -19.45 -10.67 0.98
C LYS A 76 -19.02 -10.13 2.35
N GLU A 77 -19.00 -11.02 3.32
CA GLU A 77 -18.42 -10.77 4.64
C GLU A 77 -17.37 -11.84 4.94
N ALA A 78 -16.30 -11.44 5.63
CA ALA A 78 -15.26 -12.33 6.10
C ALA A 78 -14.78 -11.88 7.49
N ASP A 79 -14.52 -12.85 8.35
CA ASP A 79 -14.04 -12.61 9.71
C ASP A 79 -12.53 -12.81 9.78
N HIS A 80 -11.87 -11.91 10.52
CA HIS A 80 -10.43 -11.93 10.76
C HIS A 80 -10.15 -11.58 12.22
N ASP A 81 -9.07 -12.13 12.76
CA ASP A 81 -8.57 -11.77 14.09
C ASP A 81 -7.76 -10.45 14.08
N MET A 82 -7.22 -10.09 12.92
CA MET A 82 -6.46 -8.84 12.73
C MET A 82 -6.69 -8.25 11.34
N VAL A 83 -6.79 -6.93 11.26
CA VAL A 83 -6.85 -6.18 10.00
C VAL A 83 -5.77 -5.10 9.99
N ILE A 84 -4.95 -5.12 8.93
CA ILE A 84 -3.91 -4.12 8.71
C ILE A 84 -4.35 -3.19 7.57
N LEU A 85 -4.48 -1.90 7.87
CA LEU A 85 -4.90 -0.90 6.89
C LEU A 85 -3.69 -0.41 6.08
N SER A 86 -3.79 -0.51 4.75
CA SER A 86 -2.81 0.01 3.78
C SER A 86 -3.49 1.00 2.85
N VAL A 87 -3.97 2.10 3.41
CA VAL A 87 -4.88 3.05 2.74
C VAL A 87 -4.17 4.15 1.94
N GLY A 88 -2.86 4.34 2.12
CA GLY A 88 -2.09 5.33 1.39
C GLY A 88 -0.71 5.60 1.99
N VAL A 89 0.00 6.54 1.40
CA VAL A 89 1.30 7.04 1.86
C VAL A 89 1.14 8.52 2.19
N LEU A 90 1.60 8.90 3.37
CA LEU A 90 1.68 10.30 3.78
C LEU A 90 3.08 10.84 3.49
N PRO A 91 3.20 12.13 3.11
CA PRO A 91 4.50 12.77 2.95
C PRO A 91 5.21 12.89 4.29
N ASN A 92 6.55 12.88 4.25
CA ASN A 92 7.34 13.22 5.42
C ASN A 92 7.23 14.73 5.67
N GLN A 93 6.65 15.13 6.80
CA GLN A 93 6.42 16.53 7.13
C GLN A 93 7.73 17.27 7.47
N ASP A 94 8.78 16.54 7.86
CA ASP A 94 10.08 17.09 8.23
C ASP A 94 11.02 17.31 7.02
N ALA A 95 10.57 16.98 5.81
CA ALA A 95 11.40 17.08 4.61
C ALA A 95 11.92 18.50 4.35
N SER A 96 11.13 19.54 4.61
CA SER A 96 11.52 20.94 4.49
C SER A 96 12.58 21.37 5.51
N ASP A 97 12.62 20.72 6.67
CA ASP A 97 13.52 21.13 7.76
C ASP A 97 14.99 20.78 7.45
N PHE A 98 15.22 19.78 6.60
CA PHE A 98 16.57 19.37 6.17
C PHE A 98 17.22 20.35 5.19
N PHE A 99 16.44 21.13 4.45
CA PHE A 99 16.93 21.98 3.36
C PHE A 99 16.66 23.48 3.59
N GLY A 100 16.08 23.87 4.74
CA GLY A 100 15.56 25.21 4.96
C GLY A 100 14.15 25.39 4.41
N GLN A 101 13.30 26.05 5.17
CA GLN A 101 11.85 26.11 4.92
C GLN A 101 11.47 26.77 3.58
N ASP A 102 12.33 27.63 3.03
CA ASP A 102 12.04 28.41 1.82
C ASP A 102 12.69 27.86 0.55
N GLU A 103 13.52 26.82 0.64
CA GLU A 103 14.27 26.30 -0.51
C GLU A 103 13.59 25.10 -1.17
N LEU A 104 13.06 24.16 -0.37
CA LEU A 104 12.40 22.99 -0.88
C LEU A 104 10.90 23.27 -1.08
N GLN A 105 10.47 23.33 -2.34
CA GLN A 105 9.06 23.51 -2.66
C GLN A 105 8.29 22.21 -2.46
N LEU A 106 7.09 22.32 -1.87
CA LEU A 106 6.16 21.23 -1.70
C LEU A 106 4.95 21.43 -2.62
N ASP A 107 4.32 20.34 -2.99
CA ASP A 107 3.05 20.35 -3.72
C ASP A 107 1.86 20.63 -2.77
N PRO A 108 0.62 20.80 -3.28
CA PRO A 108 -0.56 21.03 -2.45
C PRO A 108 -0.88 19.91 -1.44
N TYR A 109 -0.25 18.75 -1.56
CA TYR A 109 -0.41 17.59 -0.69
C TYR A 109 0.78 17.38 0.24
N ASN A 110 1.71 18.36 0.29
CA ASN A 110 2.96 18.33 1.06
C ASN A 110 4.00 17.28 0.62
N PHE A 111 3.90 16.74 -0.59
CA PHE A 111 5.01 16.01 -1.19
C PHE A 111 6.02 16.98 -1.82
N ILE A 112 7.26 16.52 -1.98
CA ILE A 112 8.30 17.33 -2.64
C ILE A 112 7.86 17.63 -4.07
N HIS A 113 7.81 18.92 -4.42
CA HIS A 113 7.39 19.38 -5.73
C HIS A 113 8.45 19.02 -6.80
N GLN A 114 7.98 18.36 -7.86
CA GLN A 114 8.77 18.10 -9.06
C GLN A 114 8.64 19.29 -10.01
N THR A 115 9.76 19.93 -10.37
CA THR A 115 9.75 21.15 -11.20
C THR A 115 9.19 20.93 -12.59
N ASP A 116 9.39 19.72 -13.17
CA ASP A 116 8.83 19.33 -14.46
C ASP A 116 8.52 17.82 -14.45
N VAL A 117 7.26 17.48 -14.27
CA VAL A 117 6.80 16.09 -14.17
C VAL A 117 7.01 15.30 -15.47
N LEU A 118 7.05 15.96 -16.63
CA LEU A 118 7.14 15.30 -17.92
C LEU A 118 8.58 15.18 -18.43
N ALA A 119 9.34 16.27 -18.41
CA ALA A 119 10.67 16.31 -18.97
C ALA A 119 11.78 15.98 -17.96
N SER A 120 11.53 16.25 -16.66
CA SER A 120 12.54 16.05 -15.62
C SER A 120 11.89 15.66 -14.29
N PRO A 121 11.25 14.49 -14.22
CA PRO A 121 10.36 14.11 -13.10
C PRO A 121 11.07 13.93 -11.75
N ALA A 122 12.40 13.82 -11.74
CA ALA A 122 13.16 13.68 -10.50
C ALA A 122 13.72 15.02 -9.96
N LEU A 123 13.62 16.12 -10.71
CA LEU A 123 14.21 17.39 -10.31
C LEU A 123 13.32 18.12 -9.28
N THR A 124 13.98 18.60 -8.23
CA THR A 124 13.37 19.47 -7.21
C THR A 124 13.72 20.95 -7.45
N SER A 125 13.21 21.84 -6.60
CA SER A 125 13.59 23.27 -6.59
C SER A 125 15.06 23.50 -6.19
N ILE A 126 15.72 22.55 -5.57
CA ILE A 126 17.10 22.67 -5.09
C ILE A 126 18.04 21.92 -6.05
N LYS A 127 19.05 22.65 -6.57
CA LYS A 127 20.06 22.06 -7.45
C LYS A 127 20.84 20.94 -6.76
N GLY A 128 20.85 19.75 -7.38
CA GLY A 128 21.55 18.58 -6.85
C GLY A 128 20.72 17.73 -5.89
N VAL A 129 19.49 18.13 -5.60
CA VAL A 129 18.51 17.34 -4.82
C VAL A 129 17.49 16.74 -5.77
N PHE A 130 17.30 15.43 -5.67
CA PHE A 130 16.39 14.68 -6.51
C PHE A 130 15.39 13.91 -5.67
N VAL A 131 14.17 13.76 -6.18
CA VAL A 131 13.15 12.90 -5.60
C VAL A 131 13.09 11.56 -6.35
N ALA A 132 12.91 10.44 -5.62
CA ALA A 132 12.82 9.10 -6.15
C ALA A 132 11.50 8.41 -5.74
#